data_5ad0632385ca1c7a15c02a4f6558e822
#
_entry.id   5ad0632385ca1c7a15c02a4f6558e822
#
_cell.length_a   1.000
_cell.length_b   1.000
_cell.length_c   1.000
_cell.angle_alpha   90.00
_cell.angle_beta   90.00
_cell.angle_gamma   90.00
#
_symmetry.space_group_name_H-M   'P 1'
#
loop_
_entity.id
_entity.type
_entity.pdbx_description
1 polymer ?
#
loop_
_entity_poly.entity_id
_entity_poly.type
_entity_poly.pdbx_seq_one_letter_code
_entity_poly.pdbx_strand_id
1 'polypeptide(L)'
;MKYSLFMLLFLLSNAAFSQEKKYKVGVIAFYNLENLFDTINDPDKNDEDFTPEGANHYTAKVYQDKIQKLTEVLSQIGTDVTPDGFSLLGVAEIENTKVLEDIVAQPQFANRHLKIVHYEGPDERSIDCALIYNPKYFKVKHSEPLFVKMENSDGSLHYTRDVLWVSGLYDGEMIHVFVNHWPSRRGGEEASAPARASAAGVSKRVIDSLMKIDPNTKVLVMGDLNDDPTSPSVAKVLGAKGKIADVKDGGLYTPWADFLNKGIGTLAYNDSWNLFDQIILSSGFLKKEQSGFFYSKAHIFNRNFMVTKTGKYKGYPMRTYDGVIYNGGYSDHFPTYCTLLKEVK
;
A
#
# COMPACT_ATOMS: atom_id res chain seq x y z
N MET A 1 -37.52 77.93 -9.22
CA MET A 1 -36.21 77.39 -8.81
C MET A 1 -36.47 76.00 -8.26
N LYS A 2 -36.09 74.94 -9.00
CA LYS A 2 -36.23 73.54 -8.61
C LYS A 2 -34.83 73.00 -8.44
N TYR A 3 -34.37 72.62 -7.25
CA TYR A 3 -33.11 71.98 -6.98
C TYR A 3 -33.28 70.47 -7.12
N SER A 4 -32.66 69.84 -8.13
CA SER A 4 -32.57 68.39 -8.25
C SER A 4 -31.38 67.92 -7.45
N LEU A 5 -31.62 67.11 -6.40
CA LEU A 5 -30.62 66.45 -5.58
C LEU A 5 -30.19 65.14 -6.30
N PHE A 6 -28.99 65.09 -6.83
CA PHE A 6 -28.38 63.88 -7.39
C PHE A 6 -27.82 63.04 -6.24
N MET A 7 -28.44 61.94 -5.93
CA MET A 7 -28.00 60.96 -4.95
C MET A 7 -27.05 59.96 -5.63
N LEU A 8 -25.75 60.11 -5.40
CA LEU A 8 -24.70 59.23 -5.91
C LEU A 8 -24.65 57.97 -5.04
N LEU A 9 -25.21 56.85 -5.55
CA LEU A 9 -25.09 55.54 -4.90
C LEU A 9 -23.71 54.95 -5.15
N PHE A 10 -22.83 54.98 -4.16
CA PHE A 10 -21.57 54.21 -4.18
C PHE A 10 -21.89 52.70 -3.96
N LEU A 11 -21.89 51.94 -5.02
CA LEU A 11 -21.84 50.48 -5.00
C LEU A 11 -20.44 50.05 -4.58
N LEU A 12 -20.23 49.78 -3.30
CA LEU A 12 -19.07 49.06 -2.82
C LEU A 12 -19.19 47.59 -3.25
N SER A 13 -18.60 47.24 -4.39
CA SER A 13 -18.37 45.85 -4.78
C SER A 13 -17.30 45.28 -3.84
N ASN A 14 -17.74 44.53 -2.83
CA ASN A 14 -16.87 43.65 -2.07
C ASN A 14 -16.39 42.55 -3.02
N ALA A 15 -15.26 42.76 -3.67
CA ALA A 15 -14.53 41.68 -4.31
C ALA A 15 -14.00 40.76 -3.21
N ALA A 16 -14.73 39.71 -2.89
CA ALA A 16 -14.24 38.63 -2.08
C ALA A 16 -13.09 37.97 -2.84
N PHE A 17 -11.87 38.36 -2.55
CA PHE A 17 -10.69 37.61 -2.98
C PHE A 17 -10.77 36.25 -2.28
N SER A 18 -11.24 35.24 -3.00
CA SER A 18 -11.06 33.86 -2.56
C SER A 18 -9.57 33.60 -2.56
N GLN A 19 -8.97 33.55 -1.39
CA GLN A 19 -7.57 33.19 -1.24
C GLN A 19 -7.42 31.75 -1.68
N GLU A 20 -6.66 31.53 -2.76
CA GLU A 20 -6.43 30.19 -3.30
C GLU A 20 -5.71 29.36 -2.23
N LYS A 21 -6.38 28.30 -1.76
CA LYS A 21 -5.83 27.42 -0.73
C LYS A 21 -4.66 26.64 -1.29
N LYS A 22 -3.51 26.74 -0.65
CA LYS A 22 -2.32 25.93 -0.98
C LYS A 22 -2.29 24.66 -0.15
N TYR A 23 -1.86 23.56 -0.78
CA TYR A 23 -1.77 22.26 -0.11
C TYR A 23 -0.39 21.64 -0.27
N LYS A 24 0.11 21.02 0.80
CA LYS A 24 1.14 19.99 0.71
C LYS A 24 0.47 18.69 0.28
N VAL A 25 1.15 17.93 -0.57
CA VAL A 25 0.69 16.62 -1.06
C VAL A 25 1.55 15.53 -0.45
N GLY A 26 0.91 14.50 0.08
CA GLY A 26 1.54 13.24 0.49
C GLY A 26 1.04 12.10 -0.39
N VAL A 27 1.93 11.19 -0.78
CA VAL A 27 1.59 9.99 -1.53
C VAL A 27 1.96 8.76 -0.71
N ILE A 28 0.97 7.97 -0.38
CA ILE A 28 1.10 6.70 0.35
C ILE A 28 0.80 5.58 -0.64
N ALA A 29 1.72 4.64 -0.82
CA ALA A 29 1.62 3.59 -1.82
C ALA A 29 1.79 2.19 -1.22
N PHE A 30 1.31 1.18 -1.94
CA PHE A 30 1.57 -0.23 -1.69
C PHE A 30 1.80 -0.95 -3.02
N TYR A 31 2.74 -1.92 -3.03
CA TYR A 31 3.00 -2.79 -4.16
C TYR A 31 3.48 -4.18 -3.71
N ASN A 32 2.82 -5.24 -4.18
CA ASN A 32 3.35 -6.60 -4.13
C ASN A 32 4.40 -6.76 -5.24
N LEU A 33 5.64 -7.11 -4.88
CA LEU A 33 6.77 -7.16 -5.80
C LEU A 33 6.93 -8.51 -6.52
N GLU A 34 5.98 -9.44 -6.32
CA GLU A 34 5.96 -10.78 -6.93
C GLU A 34 7.30 -11.51 -6.76
N ASN A 35 7.51 -12.08 -5.55
CA ASN A 35 8.67 -12.92 -5.26
C ASN A 35 10.02 -12.24 -5.63
N LEU A 36 10.29 -11.10 -5.01
CA LEU A 36 11.58 -10.44 -5.17
C LEU A 36 12.61 -11.11 -4.26
N PHE A 37 13.30 -12.10 -4.81
CA PHE A 37 14.41 -12.82 -4.20
C PHE A 37 15.75 -12.27 -4.70
N ASP A 38 16.82 -12.53 -3.95
CA ASP A 38 18.17 -12.48 -4.51
C ASP A 38 18.50 -13.81 -5.24
N THR A 39 19.77 -14.14 -5.45
CA THR A 39 20.14 -15.35 -6.17
C THR A 39 20.86 -16.37 -5.28
N ILE A 40 20.81 -16.18 -3.97
CA ILE A 40 21.56 -16.95 -2.97
C ILE A 40 20.55 -17.78 -2.17
N ASN A 41 20.73 -19.10 -2.16
CA ASN A 41 19.85 -19.97 -1.37
C ASN A 41 20.05 -19.79 0.13
N ASP A 42 18.96 -19.56 0.87
CA ASP A 42 18.91 -19.67 2.32
C ASP A 42 18.63 -21.13 2.71
N PRO A 43 19.60 -21.86 3.31
CA PRO A 43 19.42 -23.28 3.61
C PRO A 43 18.29 -23.57 4.63
N ASP A 44 17.80 -22.56 5.34
CA ASP A 44 16.74 -22.68 6.34
C ASP A 44 15.35 -22.32 5.78
N LYS A 45 15.26 -21.98 4.49
CA LYS A 45 14.04 -21.52 3.80
C LYS A 45 13.77 -22.33 2.53
N ASN A 46 12.55 -22.21 2.01
CA ASN A 46 12.11 -22.86 0.75
C ASN A 46 12.20 -21.84 -0.39
N ASP A 47 13.39 -21.41 -0.73
CA ASP A 47 13.68 -20.40 -1.77
C ASP A 47 14.54 -20.93 -2.93
N GLU A 48 14.92 -22.21 -2.90
CA GLU A 48 15.78 -22.85 -3.89
C GLU A 48 15.30 -22.69 -5.33
N ASP A 49 14.00 -22.53 -5.56
CA ASP A 49 13.45 -22.26 -6.90
C ASP A 49 13.92 -20.92 -7.48
N PHE A 50 14.33 -19.97 -6.63
CA PHE A 50 14.80 -18.64 -7.00
C PHE A 50 16.33 -18.52 -7.02
N THR A 51 17.03 -19.62 -7.28
CA THR A 51 18.47 -19.68 -7.50
C THR A 51 18.81 -19.92 -8.97
N PRO A 52 20.05 -19.70 -9.43
CA PRO A 52 20.45 -19.98 -10.81
C PRO A 52 20.26 -21.44 -11.22
N GLU A 53 20.43 -22.38 -10.28
CA GLU A 53 20.25 -23.82 -10.46
C GLU A 53 18.82 -24.28 -10.17
N GLY A 54 17.99 -23.44 -9.56
CA GLY A 54 16.61 -23.74 -9.21
C GLY A 54 15.67 -23.81 -10.41
N ALA A 55 14.42 -24.20 -10.15
CA ALA A 55 13.42 -24.43 -11.19
C ALA A 55 13.14 -23.19 -12.07
N ASN A 56 13.23 -21.99 -11.48
CA ASN A 56 13.03 -20.72 -12.18
C ASN A 56 14.26 -20.22 -12.94
N HIS A 57 15.43 -20.89 -12.81
CA HIS A 57 16.70 -20.42 -13.37
C HIS A 57 16.96 -18.93 -13.06
N TYR A 58 16.79 -18.56 -11.78
CA TYR A 58 16.81 -17.18 -11.32
C TYR A 58 18.24 -16.65 -11.23
N THR A 59 18.82 -16.36 -12.40
CA THR A 59 20.19 -15.91 -12.54
C THR A 59 20.35 -14.45 -12.14
N ALA A 60 21.60 -14.01 -11.89
CA ALA A 60 21.92 -12.61 -11.65
C ALA A 60 21.40 -11.67 -12.76
N LYS A 61 21.32 -12.13 -14.01
CA LYS A 61 20.73 -11.36 -15.11
C LYS A 61 19.22 -11.16 -14.93
N VAL A 62 18.51 -12.20 -14.53
CA VAL A 62 17.07 -12.16 -14.25
C VAL A 62 16.80 -11.23 -13.06
N TYR A 63 17.58 -11.39 -11.98
CA TYR A 63 17.49 -10.53 -10.80
C TYR A 63 17.69 -9.05 -11.15
N GLN A 64 18.75 -8.70 -11.90
CA GLN A 64 19.01 -7.33 -12.31
C GLN A 64 17.90 -6.76 -13.22
N ASP A 65 17.36 -7.56 -14.14
CA ASP A 65 16.23 -7.12 -14.97
C ASP A 65 14.99 -6.87 -14.11
N LYS A 66 14.70 -7.73 -13.12
CA LYS A 66 13.59 -7.53 -12.18
C LYS A 66 13.77 -6.26 -11.34
N ILE A 67 14.97 -6.01 -10.80
CA ILE A 67 15.28 -4.76 -10.07
C ILE A 67 15.01 -3.54 -10.95
N GLN A 68 15.46 -3.56 -12.21
CA GLN A 68 15.24 -2.46 -13.15
C GLN A 68 13.74 -2.24 -13.45
N LYS A 69 13.00 -3.30 -13.69
CA LYS A 69 11.55 -3.29 -13.93
C LYS A 69 10.77 -2.72 -12.75
N LEU A 70 11.03 -3.23 -11.55
CA LEU A 70 10.41 -2.73 -10.34
C LEU A 70 10.75 -1.25 -10.10
N THR A 71 12.01 -0.87 -10.32
CA THR A 71 12.46 0.53 -10.21
C THR A 71 11.75 1.45 -11.20
N GLU A 72 11.54 0.99 -12.46
CA GLU A 72 10.77 1.74 -13.46
C GLU A 72 9.35 2.05 -12.97
N VAL A 73 8.69 1.08 -12.35
CA VAL A 73 7.36 1.28 -11.77
C VAL A 73 7.41 2.21 -10.55
N LEU A 74 8.23 1.86 -9.56
CA LEU A 74 8.27 2.52 -8.26
C LEU A 74 8.68 4.00 -8.37
N SER A 75 9.60 4.32 -9.29
CA SER A 75 10.06 5.70 -9.49
C SER A 75 8.96 6.64 -10.00
N GLN A 76 7.92 6.10 -10.63
CA GLN A 76 6.83 6.87 -11.23
C GLN A 76 5.58 6.99 -10.36
N ILE A 77 5.44 6.16 -9.29
CA ILE A 77 4.24 6.21 -8.43
C ILE A 77 4.11 7.59 -7.79
N GLY A 78 2.98 8.26 -8.05
CA GLY A 78 2.62 9.55 -7.46
C GLY A 78 3.35 10.76 -8.06
N THR A 79 4.18 10.58 -9.11
CA THR A 79 4.87 11.70 -9.78
C THR A 79 3.94 12.59 -10.58
N ASP A 80 2.73 12.14 -10.85
CA ASP A 80 1.64 12.93 -11.45
C ASP A 80 1.03 13.97 -10.49
N VAL A 81 1.27 13.84 -9.19
CA VAL A 81 0.74 14.76 -8.15
C VAL A 81 1.84 15.47 -7.36
N THR A 82 3.03 14.89 -7.24
CA THR A 82 4.21 15.52 -6.59
C THR A 82 5.51 15.03 -7.24
N PRO A 83 6.50 15.91 -7.49
CA PRO A 83 7.78 15.50 -8.10
C PRO A 83 8.54 14.45 -7.29
N ASP A 84 8.36 14.42 -5.97
CA ASP A 84 9.03 13.47 -5.08
C ASP A 84 8.42 12.05 -5.17
N GLY A 85 7.24 11.88 -5.81
CA GLY A 85 6.52 10.62 -5.88
C GLY A 85 6.03 10.16 -4.51
N PHE A 86 6.09 8.84 -4.24
CA PHE A 86 5.65 8.32 -2.94
C PHE A 86 6.52 8.83 -1.78
N SER A 87 5.87 9.09 -0.65
CA SER A 87 6.51 9.42 0.62
C SER A 87 6.61 8.20 1.55
N LEU A 88 5.63 7.29 1.44
CA LEU A 88 5.61 5.98 2.08
C LEU A 88 5.21 4.93 1.03
N LEU A 89 5.91 3.80 1.03
CA LEU A 89 5.62 2.67 0.18
C LEU A 89 5.71 1.38 1.01
N GLY A 90 4.57 0.75 1.26
CA GLY A 90 4.55 -0.64 1.73
C GLY A 90 4.86 -1.58 0.58
N VAL A 91 5.64 -2.61 0.84
CA VAL A 91 5.92 -3.68 -0.13
C VAL A 91 5.71 -5.03 0.51
N ALA A 92 5.41 -6.02 -0.32
CA ALA A 92 5.30 -7.43 0.06
C ALA A 92 6.01 -8.31 -0.96
N GLU A 93 6.21 -9.57 -0.56
CA GLU A 93 6.94 -10.58 -1.34
C GLU A 93 8.38 -10.15 -1.64
N ILE A 94 9.05 -9.70 -0.61
CA ILE A 94 10.51 -9.47 -0.62
C ILE A 94 11.17 -10.50 0.28
N GLU A 95 12.34 -10.97 -0.12
CA GLU A 95 13.07 -11.96 0.62
C GLU A 95 13.79 -11.38 1.83
N ASN A 96 14.59 -10.35 1.61
CA ASN A 96 15.48 -9.80 2.63
C ASN A 96 15.72 -8.29 2.44
N THR A 97 16.45 -7.68 3.39
CA THR A 97 16.78 -6.25 3.30
C THR A 97 17.62 -5.91 2.07
N LYS A 98 18.50 -6.84 1.63
CA LYS A 98 19.44 -6.59 0.52
C LYS A 98 18.72 -6.31 -0.80
N VAL A 99 17.66 -7.03 -1.13
CA VAL A 99 16.90 -6.80 -2.37
C VAL A 99 16.25 -5.41 -2.39
N LEU A 100 15.87 -4.89 -1.22
CA LEU A 100 15.33 -3.53 -1.10
C LEU A 100 16.42 -2.47 -1.18
N GLU A 101 17.59 -2.73 -0.61
CA GLU A 101 18.77 -1.86 -0.74
C GLU A 101 19.17 -1.72 -2.22
N ASP A 102 19.12 -2.81 -2.99
CA ASP A 102 19.40 -2.78 -4.42
C ASP A 102 18.38 -1.97 -5.22
N ILE A 103 17.10 -1.97 -4.81
CA ILE A 103 16.07 -1.08 -5.39
C ILE A 103 16.36 0.38 -5.05
N VAL A 104 16.52 0.74 -3.77
CA VAL A 104 16.67 2.15 -3.36
C VAL A 104 17.98 2.77 -3.79
N ALA A 105 19.00 1.95 -4.09
CA ALA A 105 20.29 2.38 -4.63
C ALA A 105 20.22 2.76 -6.12
N GLN A 106 19.11 2.47 -6.83
CA GLN A 106 19.00 2.77 -8.25
C GLN A 106 19.03 4.28 -8.53
N PRO A 107 19.62 4.72 -9.64
CA PRO A 107 19.80 6.14 -9.97
C PRO A 107 18.51 6.97 -9.92
N GLN A 108 17.36 6.36 -10.21
CA GLN A 108 16.04 7.02 -10.18
C GLN A 108 15.67 7.53 -8.77
N PHE A 109 16.27 6.97 -7.73
CA PHE A 109 16.01 7.34 -6.33
C PHE A 109 17.13 8.17 -5.69
N ALA A 110 18.21 8.47 -6.40
CA ALA A 110 19.41 9.13 -5.85
C ALA A 110 19.10 10.41 -5.04
N ASN A 111 18.12 11.21 -5.50
CA ASN A 111 17.72 12.47 -4.84
C ASN A 111 16.65 12.29 -3.76
N ARG A 112 16.10 11.08 -3.58
CA ARG A 112 15.02 10.82 -2.61
C ARG A 112 15.55 10.35 -1.27
N HIS A 113 16.78 9.82 -1.21
CA HIS A 113 17.44 9.31 0.00
C HIS A 113 16.56 8.32 0.77
N LEU A 114 15.88 7.42 0.05
CA LEU A 114 14.92 6.48 0.61
C LEU A 114 15.56 5.62 1.70
N LYS A 115 14.77 5.29 2.70
CA LYS A 115 15.12 4.40 3.81
C LYS A 115 14.15 3.25 3.92
N ILE A 116 14.57 2.19 4.58
CA ILE A 116 13.85 0.92 4.70
C ILE A 116 13.60 0.62 6.18
N VAL A 117 12.42 0.06 6.46
CA VAL A 117 12.13 -0.69 7.69
C VAL A 117 11.71 -2.09 7.27
N HIS A 118 12.48 -3.08 7.69
CA HIS A 118 12.25 -4.49 7.39
C HIS A 118 12.70 -5.33 8.60
N TYR A 119 12.07 -6.47 8.77
CA TYR A 119 12.41 -7.53 9.70
C TYR A 119 12.25 -8.87 9.00
N GLU A 120 13.24 -9.74 9.14
CA GLU A 120 13.14 -11.13 8.70
C GLU A 120 12.02 -11.83 9.46
N GLY A 121 11.11 -12.45 8.72
CA GLY A 121 9.93 -13.10 9.26
C GLY A 121 10.02 -14.63 9.28
N PRO A 122 9.04 -15.28 9.90
CA PRO A 122 9.02 -16.73 10.04
C PRO A 122 8.44 -17.47 8.83
N ASP A 123 8.05 -16.81 7.74
CA ASP A 123 7.49 -17.47 6.55
C ASP A 123 8.50 -18.46 5.95
N GLU A 124 8.04 -19.66 5.64
CA GLU A 124 8.90 -20.75 5.16
C GLU A 124 9.53 -20.48 3.79
N ARG A 125 8.95 -19.57 3.00
CA ARG A 125 9.44 -19.17 1.68
C ARG A 125 10.36 -17.96 1.72
N SER A 126 10.70 -17.44 2.93
CA SER A 126 11.48 -16.20 3.09
C SER A 126 10.85 -15.00 2.40
N ILE A 127 9.53 -14.84 2.46
CA ILE A 127 8.88 -13.63 1.93
C ILE A 127 8.29 -12.78 3.05
N ASP A 128 8.57 -11.50 3.02
CA ASP A 128 8.25 -10.56 4.07
C ASP A 128 7.51 -9.32 3.56
N CYS A 129 7.15 -8.47 4.53
CA CYS A 129 6.64 -7.12 4.32
C CYS A 129 7.69 -6.09 4.74
N ALA A 130 7.76 -4.98 4.01
CA ALA A 130 8.63 -3.87 4.38
C ALA A 130 7.99 -2.51 4.13
N LEU A 131 8.56 -1.47 4.74
CA LEU A 131 8.21 -0.08 4.48
C LEU A 131 9.42 0.65 3.93
N ILE A 132 9.32 1.17 2.70
CA ILE A 132 10.26 2.13 2.12
C ILE A 132 9.70 3.53 2.33
N TYR A 133 10.52 4.45 2.81
CA TYR A 133 10.05 5.81 3.10
C TYR A 133 11.04 6.90 2.72
N ASN A 134 10.50 8.07 2.38
CA ASN A 134 11.29 9.27 2.13
C ASN A 134 11.50 10.03 3.45
N PRO A 135 12.73 10.15 3.97
CA PRO A 135 13.02 10.79 5.27
C PRO A 135 12.74 12.30 5.30
N LYS A 136 12.52 12.92 4.14
CA LYS A 136 12.02 14.30 4.04
C LYS A 136 10.63 14.46 4.64
N TYR A 137 9.80 13.42 4.54
CA TYR A 137 8.39 13.44 4.97
C TYR A 137 8.16 12.64 6.24
N PHE A 138 8.88 11.55 6.46
CA PHE A 138 8.61 10.61 7.54
C PHE A 138 9.85 10.35 8.41
N LYS A 139 9.65 10.41 9.73
CA LYS A 139 10.67 10.08 10.73
C LYS A 139 10.14 8.97 11.61
N VAL A 140 10.68 7.76 11.43
CA VAL A 140 10.33 6.59 12.24
C VAL A 140 10.63 6.86 13.72
N LYS A 141 9.70 6.46 14.59
CA LYS A 141 9.81 6.54 16.05
C LYS A 141 9.80 5.17 16.69
N HIS A 142 9.04 4.24 16.11
CA HIS A 142 8.96 2.86 16.56
C HIS A 142 8.65 1.96 15.38
N SER A 143 9.16 0.74 15.40
CA SER A 143 8.77 -0.32 14.47
C SER A 143 8.94 -1.68 15.13
N GLU A 144 8.05 -2.61 14.81
CA GLU A 144 8.14 -4.00 15.23
C GLU A 144 7.35 -4.92 14.28
N PRO A 145 7.78 -6.19 14.12
CA PRO A 145 6.98 -7.21 13.48
C PRO A 145 5.92 -7.72 14.48
N LEU A 146 4.69 -7.84 14.02
CA LEU A 146 3.59 -8.40 14.80
C LEU A 146 3.32 -9.83 14.33
N PHE A 147 3.61 -10.79 15.17
CA PHE A 147 3.48 -12.22 14.86
C PHE A 147 2.02 -12.61 14.54
N VAL A 148 1.83 -13.26 13.39
CA VAL A 148 0.54 -13.83 12.97
C VAL A 148 0.50 -15.29 13.36
N LYS A 149 -0.11 -15.58 14.52
CA LYS A 149 -0.29 -16.95 14.97
C LYS A 149 -1.32 -17.68 14.11
N MET A 150 -0.90 -18.76 13.49
CA MET A 150 -1.76 -19.73 12.81
C MET A 150 -1.48 -21.14 13.31
N GLU A 151 -2.47 -22.02 13.22
CA GLU A 151 -2.36 -23.41 13.64
C GLU A 151 -2.83 -24.33 12.50
N ASN A 152 -2.10 -25.40 12.28
CA ASN A 152 -2.49 -26.50 11.43
C ASN A 152 -3.61 -27.33 12.09
N SER A 153 -4.24 -28.22 11.34
CA SER A 153 -5.31 -29.08 11.85
C SER A 153 -4.87 -30.02 12.97
N ASP A 154 -3.58 -30.29 13.10
CA ASP A 154 -2.99 -31.11 14.16
C ASP A 154 -2.57 -30.30 15.41
N GLY A 155 -2.82 -28.98 15.41
CA GLY A 155 -2.46 -28.05 16.49
C GLY A 155 -1.02 -27.55 16.45
N SER A 156 -0.20 -27.96 15.48
CA SER A 156 1.14 -27.41 15.28
C SER A 156 1.07 -25.98 14.75
N LEU A 157 2.10 -25.17 15.04
CA LEU A 157 2.19 -23.81 14.50
C LEU A 157 2.41 -23.87 12.99
N HIS A 158 1.67 -23.03 12.26
CA HIS A 158 1.93 -22.71 10.87
C HIS A 158 2.45 -21.28 10.78
N TYR A 159 3.61 -21.13 10.19
CA TYR A 159 4.27 -19.83 10.04
C TYR A 159 3.83 -19.13 8.76
N THR A 160 3.63 -17.83 8.87
CA THR A 160 3.29 -16.94 7.75
C THR A 160 3.95 -15.58 7.99
N ARG A 161 3.75 -14.65 7.07
CA ARG A 161 4.31 -13.30 7.18
C ARG A 161 3.78 -12.58 8.41
N ASP A 162 4.68 -11.93 9.12
CA ASP A 162 4.32 -10.99 10.16
C ASP A 162 3.69 -9.71 9.58
N VAL A 163 2.88 -9.03 10.37
CA VAL A 163 2.45 -7.68 10.04
C VAL A 163 3.52 -6.71 10.51
N LEU A 164 4.06 -5.90 9.62
CA LEU A 164 5.00 -4.85 10.00
C LEU A 164 4.24 -3.62 10.50
N TRP A 165 4.40 -3.28 11.80
CA TRP A 165 3.90 -2.03 12.37
C TRP A 165 5.02 -1.01 12.50
N VAL A 166 4.82 0.16 11.89
CA VAL A 166 5.73 1.31 11.98
C VAL A 166 4.97 2.53 12.43
N SER A 167 5.46 3.25 13.42
CA SER A 167 4.93 4.55 13.81
C SER A 167 5.98 5.64 13.69
N GLY A 168 5.54 6.86 13.38
CA GLY A 168 6.47 7.96 13.19
C GLY A 168 5.80 9.29 12.88
N LEU A 169 6.62 10.32 12.74
CA LEU A 169 6.17 11.67 12.43
C LEU A 169 6.14 11.90 10.92
N TYR A 170 4.95 12.03 10.36
CA TYR A 170 4.72 12.40 8.97
C TYR A 170 4.46 13.91 8.87
N ASP A 171 5.46 14.66 8.40
CA ASP A 171 5.46 16.15 8.42
C ASP A 171 5.04 16.72 9.79
N GLY A 172 5.54 16.09 10.86
CA GLY A 172 5.27 16.49 12.24
C GLY A 172 4.06 15.85 12.93
N GLU A 173 3.23 15.10 12.20
CA GLU A 173 2.06 14.40 12.73
C GLU A 173 2.36 12.94 13.02
N MET A 174 1.96 12.43 14.18
CA MET A 174 2.08 11.01 14.48
C MET A 174 1.12 10.21 13.61
N ILE A 175 1.66 9.24 12.89
CA ILE A 175 0.90 8.25 12.13
C ILE A 175 1.40 6.84 12.43
N HIS A 176 0.51 5.86 12.27
CA HIS A 176 0.80 4.44 12.39
C HIS A 176 0.54 3.75 11.06
N VAL A 177 1.49 2.96 10.61
CA VAL A 177 1.43 2.24 9.33
C VAL A 177 1.55 0.75 9.61
N PHE A 178 0.60 -0.04 9.12
CA PHE A 178 0.62 -1.50 9.16
C PHE A 178 0.79 -2.01 7.74
N VAL A 179 1.91 -2.68 7.45
CA VAL A 179 2.14 -3.33 6.15
C VAL A 179 1.83 -4.81 6.31
N ASN A 180 0.97 -5.32 5.45
CA ASN A 180 0.39 -6.65 5.55
C ASN A 180 0.61 -7.44 4.26
N HIS A 181 0.81 -8.76 4.40
CA HIS A 181 0.61 -9.72 3.33
C HIS A 181 -0.10 -10.94 3.93
N TRP A 182 -1.43 -10.97 3.82
CA TRP A 182 -2.22 -12.02 4.43
C TRP A 182 -2.10 -13.36 3.71
N PRO A 183 -2.46 -14.48 4.37
CA PRO A 183 -2.47 -15.79 3.76
C PRO A 183 -3.31 -15.84 2.49
N SER A 184 -2.73 -16.45 1.43
CA SER A 184 -3.38 -16.54 0.13
C SER A 184 -4.64 -17.41 0.15
N ARG A 185 -5.45 -17.35 -0.91
CA ARG A 185 -6.65 -18.20 -1.09
C ARG A 185 -6.31 -19.63 -1.51
N ARG A 186 -5.10 -20.10 -1.18
CA ARG A 186 -4.68 -21.49 -1.48
C ARG A 186 -5.62 -22.49 -0.79
N GLY A 187 -6.09 -23.47 -1.54
CA GLY A 187 -7.09 -24.44 -1.07
C GLY A 187 -8.53 -23.94 -1.15
N GLY A 188 -8.75 -22.71 -1.63
CA GLY A 188 -10.06 -22.08 -1.79
C GLY A 188 -10.29 -20.90 -0.85
N GLU A 189 -11.13 -19.98 -1.29
CA GLU A 189 -11.42 -18.74 -0.57
C GLU A 189 -12.00 -19.00 0.83
N GLU A 190 -13.02 -19.87 0.91
CA GLU A 190 -13.70 -20.18 2.17
C GLU A 190 -12.80 -20.95 3.14
N ALA A 191 -12.06 -21.95 2.63
CA ALA A 191 -11.17 -22.78 3.44
C ALA A 191 -10.04 -21.96 4.08
N SER A 192 -9.50 -20.97 3.37
CA SER A 192 -8.42 -20.09 3.84
C SER A 192 -8.89 -18.81 4.57
N ALA A 193 -10.20 -18.50 4.58
CA ALA A 193 -10.75 -17.30 5.21
C ALA A 193 -10.40 -17.16 6.71
N PRO A 194 -10.39 -18.22 7.54
CA PRO A 194 -9.97 -18.11 8.95
C PRO A 194 -8.55 -17.58 9.14
N ALA A 195 -7.62 -17.99 8.27
CA ALA A 195 -6.23 -17.55 8.32
C ALA A 195 -6.10 -16.04 8.03
N ARG A 196 -6.83 -15.54 7.02
CA ARG A 196 -6.88 -14.09 6.74
C ARG A 196 -7.57 -13.30 7.85
N ALA A 197 -8.62 -13.86 8.46
CA ALA A 197 -9.27 -13.25 9.62
C ALA A 197 -8.30 -13.16 10.82
N SER A 198 -7.46 -14.17 11.04
CA SER A 198 -6.41 -14.15 12.07
C SER A 198 -5.41 -13.03 11.83
N ALA A 199 -4.88 -12.91 10.59
CA ALA A 199 -3.95 -11.84 10.22
C ALA A 199 -4.57 -10.44 10.36
N ALA A 200 -5.82 -10.26 9.90
CA ALA A 200 -6.58 -9.02 10.11
C ALA A 200 -6.72 -8.67 11.59
N GLY A 201 -6.98 -9.68 12.44
CA GLY A 201 -7.11 -9.56 13.89
C GLY A 201 -5.84 -9.08 14.58
N VAL A 202 -4.65 -9.38 14.03
CA VAL A 202 -3.37 -8.87 14.55
C VAL A 202 -3.31 -7.35 14.45
N SER A 203 -3.50 -6.80 13.26
CA SER A 203 -3.57 -5.35 13.05
C SER A 203 -4.68 -4.72 13.89
N LYS A 204 -5.88 -5.34 13.91
CA LYS A 204 -7.05 -4.79 14.62
C LYS A 204 -6.84 -4.61 16.10
N ARG A 205 -6.18 -5.56 16.79
CA ARG A 205 -5.90 -5.44 18.24
C ARG A 205 -5.07 -4.21 18.57
N VAL A 206 -4.02 -3.96 17.80
CA VAL A 206 -3.16 -2.78 18.02
C VAL A 206 -3.93 -1.49 17.69
N ILE A 207 -4.65 -1.48 16.57
CA ILE A 207 -5.47 -0.35 16.16
C ILE A 207 -6.51 0.00 17.24
N ASP A 208 -7.21 -0.98 17.79
CA ASP A 208 -8.20 -0.75 18.85
C ASP A 208 -7.58 -0.17 20.11
N SER A 209 -6.36 -0.57 20.44
CA SER A 209 -5.63 -0.02 21.58
C SER A 209 -5.26 1.45 21.34
N LEU A 210 -4.82 1.80 20.13
CA LEU A 210 -4.53 3.17 19.73
C LEU A 210 -5.80 4.05 19.75
N MET A 211 -6.90 3.54 19.18
CA MET A 211 -8.17 4.27 19.10
C MET A 211 -8.85 4.48 20.46
N LYS A 212 -8.59 3.61 21.45
CA LYS A 212 -9.03 3.83 22.84
C LYS A 212 -8.33 5.01 23.49
N ILE A 213 -7.07 5.29 23.13
CA ILE A 213 -6.30 6.42 23.63
C ILE A 213 -6.76 7.71 22.95
N ASP A 214 -6.81 7.70 21.61
CA ASP A 214 -7.30 8.84 20.82
C ASP A 214 -8.04 8.35 19.57
N PRO A 215 -9.36 8.54 19.50
CA PRO A 215 -10.15 8.16 18.31
C PRO A 215 -9.77 8.89 17.02
N ASN A 216 -8.97 9.97 17.11
CA ASN A 216 -8.47 10.70 15.95
C ASN A 216 -7.10 10.21 15.47
N THR A 217 -6.54 9.18 16.11
CA THR A 217 -5.27 8.60 15.70
C THR A 217 -5.27 8.27 14.21
N LYS A 218 -4.20 8.70 13.52
CA LYS A 218 -4.03 8.47 12.09
C LYS A 218 -3.36 7.12 11.86
N VAL A 219 -4.12 6.19 11.33
CA VAL A 219 -3.70 4.81 11.03
C VAL A 219 -3.88 4.51 9.54
N LEU A 220 -2.86 3.89 8.95
CA LEU A 220 -2.87 3.33 7.61
C LEU A 220 -2.69 1.82 7.73
N VAL A 221 -3.61 1.03 7.18
CA VAL A 221 -3.44 -0.41 6.98
C VAL A 221 -3.30 -0.64 5.49
N MET A 222 -2.14 -1.10 5.05
CA MET A 222 -1.87 -1.35 3.64
C MET A 222 -1.36 -2.76 3.45
N GLY A 223 -1.57 -3.31 2.25
CA GLY A 223 -1.07 -4.64 1.96
C GLY A 223 -1.78 -5.32 0.81
N ASP A 224 -1.19 -6.45 0.41
CA ASP A 224 -1.90 -7.52 -0.27
C ASP A 224 -2.67 -8.31 0.79
N LEU A 225 -3.96 -8.01 0.90
CA LEU A 225 -4.84 -8.60 1.90
C LEU A 225 -5.37 -9.98 1.46
N ASN A 226 -5.05 -10.42 0.24
CA ASN A 226 -5.58 -11.65 -0.36
C ASN A 226 -7.12 -11.79 -0.23
N ASP A 227 -7.78 -10.68 0.07
CA ASP A 227 -9.23 -10.52 0.21
C ASP A 227 -9.67 -9.18 -0.37
N ASP A 228 -10.86 -9.17 -0.94
CA ASP A 228 -11.48 -7.97 -1.50
C ASP A 228 -11.97 -7.02 -0.39
N PRO A 229 -12.19 -5.73 -0.68
CA PRO A 229 -12.65 -4.73 0.31
C PRO A 229 -13.95 -5.10 1.02
N THR A 230 -14.75 -5.97 0.42
CA THR A 230 -16.05 -6.44 0.95
C THR A 230 -15.95 -7.78 1.68
N SER A 231 -14.80 -8.46 1.62
CA SER A 231 -14.59 -9.75 2.29
C SER A 231 -14.67 -9.63 3.82
N PRO A 232 -15.09 -10.70 4.53
CA PRO A 232 -15.29 -10.66 5.97
C PRO A 232 -14.09 -10.21 6.79
N SER A 233 -12.87 -10.55 6.39
CA SER A 233 -11.63 -10.12 7.05
C SER A 233 -11.48 -8.59 7.05
N VAL A 234 -11.82 -7.92 5.95
CA VAL A 234 -11.76 -6.46 5.79
C VAL A 234 -13.01 -5.79 6.38
N ALA A 235 -14.21 -6.23 5.95
CA ALA A 235 -15.46 -5.54 6.28
C ALA A 235 -15.95 -5.81 7.70
N LYS A 236 -15.61 -6.99 8.30
CA LYS A 236 -16.07 -7.38 9.65
C LYS A 236 -14.95 -7.41 10.66
N VAL A 237 -13.81 -8.07 10.38
CA VAL A 237 -12.70 -8.19 11.33
C VAL A 237 -11.99 -6.85 11.52
N LEU A 238 -11.48 -6.24 10.45
CA LEU A 238 -10.97 -4.85 10.52
C LEU A 238 -12.09 -3.85 10.76
N GLY A 239 -13.28 -4.12 10.26
CA GLY A 239 -14.46 -3.24 10.37
C GLY A 239 -14.41 -2.05 9.43
N ALA A 240 -13.63 -2.11 8.35
CA ALA A 240 -13.52 -1.03 7.37
C ALA A 240 -14.83 -0.81 6.61
N LYS A 241 -15.21 0.45 6.40
CA LYS A 241 -16.42 0.86 5.70
C LYS A 241 -16.09 1.40 4.31
N GLY A 242 -16.88 1.04 3.32
CA GLY A 242 -16.74 1.50 1.94
C GLY A 242 -17.27 2.92 1.68
N LYS A 243 -17.99 3.52 2.64
CA LYS A 243 -18.49 4.90 2.53
C LYS A 243 -18.03 5.72 3.73
N ILE A 244 -17.52 6.92 3.48
CA ILE A 244 -17.05 7.84 4.53
C ILE A 244 -18.16 8.15 5.54
N ALA A 245 -19.41 8.30 5.07
CA ALA A 245 -20.56 8.60 5.93
C ALA A 245 -20.85 7.50 6.98
N ASP A 246 -20.41 6.26 6.73
CA ASP A 246 -20.63 5.12 7.62
C ASP A 246 -19.48 4.94 8.64
N VAL A 247 -18.41 5.74 8.52
CA VAL A 247 -17.24 5.66 9.40
C VAL A 247 -17.47 6.50 10.65
N LYS A 248 -17.49 5.84 11.80
CA LYS A 248 -17.53 6.50 13.11
C LYS A 248 -16.12 6.93 13.55
N ASP A 249 -16.04 7.78 14.58
CA ASP A 249 -14.77 8.10 15.23
C ASP A 249 -14.07 6.83 15.70
N GLY A 250 -12.76 6.73 15.42
CA GLY A 250 -11.96 5.52 15.65
C GLY A 250 -12.20 4.39 14.63
N GLY A 251 -13.12 4.58 13.65
CA GLY A 251 -13.39 3.61 12.59
C GLY A 251 -12.41 3.68 11.43
N LEU A 252 -12.53 2.70 10.53
CA LEU A 252 -11.68 2.55 9.35
C LEU A 252 -12.51 2.74 8.06
N TYR A 253 -11.89 3.34 7.07
CA TYR A 253 -12.42 3.59 5.73
C TYR A 253 -11.59 2.88 4.66
N THR A 254 -12.26 2.15 3.77
CA THR A 254 -11.65 1.60 2.56
C THR A 254 -12.21 2.29 1.32
N PRO A 255 -11.37 3.03 0.55
CA PRO A 255 -11.81 3.65 -0.70
C PRO A 255 -12.02 2.64 -1.84
N TRP A 256 -11.57 1.41 -1.66
CA TRP A 256 -11.45 0.40 -2.72
C TRP A 256 -12.76 -0.30 -3.05
N ALA A 257 -13.77 -0.24 -2.18
CA ALA A 257 -15.08 -0.85 -2.42
C ALA A 257 -15.75 -0.31 -3.71
N ASP A 258 -15.60 1.00 -3.99
CA ASP A 258 -16.14 1.60 -5.22
C ASP A 258 -15.39 1.15 -6.49
N PHE A 259 -14.09 0.88 -6.39
CA PHE A 259 -13.31 0.32 -7.50
C PHE A 259 -13.75 -1.09 -7.83
N LEU A 260 -13.86 -1.95 -6.80
CA LEU A 260 -14.33 -3.32 -6.95
C LEU A 260 -15.73 -3.38 -7.57
N ASN A 261 -16.66 -2.55 -7.10
CA ASN A 261 -18.02 -2.45 -7.64
C ASN A 261 -18.05 -2.04 -9.13
N LYS A 262 -17.02 -1.38 -9.62
CA LYS A 262 -16.84 -1.00 -11.03
C LYS A 262 -16.09 -2.07 -11.84
N GLY A 263 -15.78 -3.23 -11.25
CA GLY A 263 -14.98 -4.28 -11.88
C GLY A 263 -13.51 -3.94 -12.06
N ILE A 264 -12.98 -3.01 -11.23
CA ILE A 264 -11.58 -2.60 -11.27
C ILE A 264 -10.85 -3.31 -10.14
N GLY A 265 -9.76 -4.01 -10.47
CA GLY A 265 -8.92 -4.75 -9.52
C GLY A 265 -7.45 -4.44 -9.70
N THR A 266 -6.64 -5.04 -8.84
CA THR A 266 -5.16 -4.94 -8.86
C THR A 266 -4.50 -6.19 -9.43
N LEU A 267 -5.20 -7.32 -9.40
CA LEU A 267 -4.77 -8.58 -10.01
C LEU A 267 -5.93 -9.28 -10.67
N ALA A 268 -5.64 -10.20 -11.58
CA ALA A 268 -6.65 -10.99 -12.25
C ALA A 268 -6.34 -12.48 -12.18
N TYR A 269 -7.36 -13.29 -11.87
CA TYR A 269 -7.29 -14.73 -11.83
C TYR A 269 -8.56 -15.34 -12.45
N ASN A 270 -8.40 -16.27 -13.39
CA ASN A 270 -9.50 -16.92 -14.14
C ASN A 270 -10.51 -15.91 -14.69
N ASP A 271 -10.01 -14.85 -15.34
CA ASP A 271 -10.79 -13.76 -15.95
C ASP A 271 -11.65 -12.96 -14.96
N SER A 272 -11.38 -13.11 -13.66
CA SER A 272 -11.98 -12.30 -12.59
C SER A 272 -10.96 -11.35 -11.99
N TRP A 273 -11.35 -10.07 -11.87
CA TRP A 273 -10.54 -9.05 -11.21
C TRP A 273 -10.81 -9.03 -9.72
N ASN A 274 -9.74 -9.12 -8.93
CA ASN A 274 -9.76 -8.94 -7.48
C ASN A 274 -9.00 -7.68 -7.09
N LEU A 275 -9.34 -7.11 -5.94
CA LEU A 275 -8.70 -5.90 -5.40
C LEU A 275 -8.11 -6.21 -4.03
N PHE A 276 -6.98 -6.92 -4.02
CA PHE A 276 -6.31 -7.38 -2.80
C PHE A 276 -5.33 -6.36 -2.24
N ASP A 277 -4.76 -5.51 -3.12
CA ASP A 277 -3.79 -4.48 -2.76
C ASP A 277 -4.53 -3.23 -2.30
N GLN A 278 -4.60 -3.04 -0.99
CA GLN A 278 -5.44 -2.01 -0.37
C GLN A 278 -4.63 -1.08 0.52
N ILE A 279 -5.13 0.15 0.66
CA ILE A 279 -4.71 1.13 1.67
C ILE A 279 -5.98 1.60 2.37
N ILE A 280 -6.14 1.20 3.62
CA ILE A 280 -7.29 1.49 4.48
C ILE A 280 -6.88 2.58 5.46
N LEU A 281 -7.73 3.57 5.68
CA LEU A 281 -7.41 4.75 6.47
C LEU A 281 -8.32 4.87 7.70
N SER A 282 -7.79 5.32 8.82
CA SER A 282 -8.62 5.64 9.98
C SER A 282 -9.43 6.93 9.79
N SER A 283 -10.47 7.10 10.61
CA SER A 283 -11.30 8.32 10.66
C SER A 283 -10.50 9.61 10.85
N GLY A 284 -9.32 9.54 11.49
CA GLY A 284 -8.41 10.67 11.65
C GLY A 284 -7.92 11.27 10.32
N PHE A 285 -7.89 10.49 9.23
CA PHE A 285 -7.59 10.99 7.90
C PHE A 285 -8.80 11.54 7.13
N LEU A 286 -10.02 11.43 7.66
CA LEU A 286 -11.23 11.86 6.95
C LEU A 286 -11.68 13.27 7.33
N LYS A 287 -11.07 13.87 8.36
CA LYS A 287 -11.47 15.16 8.96
C LYS A 287 -10.70 16.33 8.30
N LYS A 288 -11.27 16.89 7.22
CA LYS A 288 -10.68 17.99 6.45
C LYS A 288 -10.57 19.31 7.23
N GLU A 289 -11.45 19.49 8.23
CA GLU A 289 -11.49 20.70 9.06
C GLU A 289 -10.37 20.74 10.12
N GLN A 290 -9.76 19.59 10.40
CA GLN A 290 -8.65 19.51 11.36
C GLN A 290 -7.34 19.88 10.68
N SER A 291 -6.41 20.46 11.45
CA SER A 291 -5.03 20.66 10.97
C SER A 291 -4.40 19.29 10.69
N GLY A 292 -3.64 19.20 9.59
CA GLY A 292 -2.92 18.00 9.28
C GLY A 292 -3.32 17.36 7.94
N PHE A 293 -2.72 16.21 7.64
CA PHE A 293 -3.01 15.49 6.41
C PHE A 293 -4.37 14.80 6.48
N PHE A 294 -5.15 14.93 5.42
CA PHE A 294 -6.41 14.23 5.22
C PHE A 294 -6.44 13.50 3.87
N TYR A 295 -7.25 12.45 3.78
CA TYR A 295 -7.46 11.67 2.56
C TYR A 295 -8.10 12.52 1.45
N SER A 296 -7.55 12.41 0.26
CA SER A 296 -8.07 13.07 -0.94
C SER A 296 -8.61 12.07 -1.96
N LYS A 297 -7.77 11.14 -2.43
CA LYS A 297 -8.14 10.22 -3.51
C LYS A 297 -7.32 8.94 -3.48
N ALA A 298 -7.92 7.84 -3.94
CA ALA A 298 -7.25 6.56 -4.19
C ALA A 298 -7.02 6.34 -5.69
N HIS A 299 -5.94 5.61 -6.03
CA HIS A 299 -5.50 5.37 -7.39
C HIS A 299 -4.92 3.96 -7.53
N ILE A 300 -5.13 3.33 -8.68
CA ILE A 300 -4.38 2.15 -9.11
C ILE A 300 -3.40 2.60 -10.18
N PHE A 301 -2.12 2.26 -10.02
CA PHE A 301 -1.07 2.59 -10.96
C PHE A 301 -0.94 1.46 -11.99
N ASN A 302 -1.66 1.58 -13.12
CA ASN A 302 -1.72 0.58 -14.19
C ASN A 302 -1.26 1.19 -15.53
N ARG A 303 0.02 1.42 -15.67
CA ARG A 303 0.58 1.98 -16.91
C ARG A 303 0.61 0.94 -18.02
N ASN A 304 0.53 1.41 -19.25
CA ASN A 304 0.45 0.55 -20.44
C ASN A 304 1.62 -0.43 -20.59
N PHE A 305 2.81 -0.10 -20.09
CA PHE A 305 3.98 -0.96 -20.11
C PHE A 305 3.88 -2.13 -19.11
N MET A 306 3.08 -2.00 -18.05
CA MET A 306 2.86 -3.02 -17.03
C MET A 306 1.80 -4.06 -17.41
N VAL A 307 1.16 -3.92 -18.58
CA VAL A 307 0.03 -4.75 -18.99
C VAL A 307 0.45 -5.76 -20.05
N THR A 308 0.09 -7.02 -19.84
CA THR A 308 0.28 -8.10 -20.83
C THR A 308 -0.47 -7.79 -22.12
N LYS A 309 0.22 -7.80 -23.26
CA LYS A 309 -0.32 -7.30 -24.53
C LYS A 309 -1.03 -8.36 -25.36
N THR A 310 -0.65 -9.62 -25.21
CA THR A 310 -1.10 -10.73 -26.08
C THR A 310 -1.33 -11.99 -25.25
N GLY A 311 -1.91 -13.01 -25.90
CA GLY A 311 -2.09 -14.34 -25.30
C GLY A 311 -3.24 -14.40 -24.29
N LYS A 312 -3.24 -15.48 -23.51
CA LYS A 312 -4.27 -15.84 -22.52
C LYS A 312 -4.47 -14.75 -21.46
N TYR A 313 -3.38 -14.10 -21.05
CA TYR A 313 -3.38 -13.11 -19.97
C TYR A 313 -3.41 -11.66 -20.49
N LYS A 314 -3.86 -11.45 -21.74
CA LYS A 314 -3.99 -10.10 -22.29
C LYS A 314 -4.85 -9.19 -21.39
N GLY A 315 -4.31 -8.05 -21.01
CA GLY A 315 -4.96 -7.10 -20.12
C GLY A 315 -4.57 -7.23 -18.64
N TYR A 316 -4.02 -8.38 -18.23
CA TYR A 316 -3.55 -8.59 -16.86
C TYR A 316 -2.25 -7.85 -16.57
N PRO A 317 -1.90 -7.64 -15.29
CA PRO A 317 -0.54 -7.24 -14.91
C PRO A 317 0.47 -8.21 -15.55
N MET A 318 1.57 -7.66 -16.04
CA MET A 318 2.62 -8.45 -16.67
C MET A 318 3.54 -9.05 -15.62
N ARG A 319 3.29 -10.31 -15.28
CA ARG A 319 4.03 -11.04 -14.25
C ARG A 319 5.46 -11.39 -14.66
N THR A 320 6.31 -11.59 -13.67
CA THR A 320 7.72 -11.95 -13.86
C THR A 320 7.87 -13.32 -14.48
N TYR A 321 7.08 -14.30 -14.02
CA TYR A 321 7.09 -15.67 -14.51
C TYR A 321 5.70 -16.17 -14.92
N ASP A 322 5.64 -17.05 -15.91
CA ASP A 322 4.48 -17.90 -16.21
C ASP A 322 4.90 -19.36 -15.97
N GLY A 323 4.50 -19.91 -14.83
CA GLY A 323 5.12 -21.13 -14.30
C GLY A 323 6.61 -20.89 -14.05
N VAL A 324 7.47 -21.70 -14.69
CA VAL A 324 8.93 -21.55 -14.60
C VAL A 324 9.54 -20.74 -15.76
N ILE A 325 8.71 -20.23 -16.67
CA ILE A 325 9.16 -19.47 -17.83
C ILE A 325 9.29 -17.99 -17.48
N TYR A 326 10.50 -17.46 -17.59
CA TYR A 326 10.76 -16.04 -17.38
C TYR A 326 10.09 -15.18 -18.46
N ASN A 327 9.22 -14.28 -18.05
CA ASN A 327 8.40 -13.42 -18.91
C ASN A 327 8.95 -11.98 -18.99
N GLY A 328 9.84 -11.62 -18.07
CA GLY A 328 10.38 -10.26 -17.97
C GLY A 328 9.33 -9.21 -17.64
N GLY A 329 8.35 -9.57 -16.83
CA GLY A 329 7.32 -8.67 -16.34
C GLY A 329 7.74 -7.87 -15.11
N TYR A 330 6.79 -7.16 -14.54
CA TYR A 330 6.97 -6.25 -13.41
C TYR A 330 6.48 -6.88 -12.10
N SER A 331 5.23 -7.32 -12.09
CA SER A 331 4.54 -8.04 -11.01
C SER A 331 3.19 -8.52 -11.55
N ASP A 332 2.62 -9.55 -10.94
CA ASP A 332 1.24 -9.99 -11.20
C ASP A 332 0.19 -9.14 -10.46
N HIS A 333 0.63 -8.06 -9.83
CA HIS A 333 -0.21 -7.04 -9.21
C HIS A 333 0.02 -5.66 -9.84
N PHE A 334 -0.96 -4.76 -9.74
CA PHE A 334 -0.80 -3.33 -9.96
C PHE A 334 -0.66 -2.61 -8.61
N PRO A 335 0.29 -1.64 -8.48
CA PRO A 335 0.40 -0.83 -7.29
C PRO A 335 -0.86 -0.03 -7.02
N THR A 336 -1.15 0.18 -5.75
CA THR A 336 -2.15 1.14 -5.27
C THR A 336 -1.50 2.33 -4.59
N TYR A 337 -2.11 3.52 -4.67
CA TYR A 337 -1.69 4.64 -3.87
C TYR A 337 -2.85 5.56 -3.50
N CYS A 338 -2.71 6.23 -2.37
CA CYS A 338 -3.60 7.28 -1.91
C CYS A 338 -2.88 8.63 -1.86
N THR A 339 -3.56 9.69 -2.29
CA THR A 339 -3.11 11.06 -2.09
C THR A 339 -3.69 11.62 -0.80
N LEU A 340 -2.84 12.22 0.00
CA LEU A 340 -3.18 12.98 1.19
C LEU A 340 -2.90 14.46 0.95
N LEU A 341 -3.74 15.35 1.48
CA LEU A 341 -3.57 16.79 1.40
C LEU A 341 -3.48 17.39 2.80
N LYS A 342 -2.63 18.43 2.95
CA LYS A 342 -2.53 19.25 4.16
C LYS A 342 -2.54 20.72 3.75
N GLU A 343 -3.53 21.48 4.24
CA GLU A 343 -3.61 22.92 3.97
C GLU A 343 -2.39 23.65 4.53
N VAL A 344 -1.76 24.50 3.70
CA VAL A 344 -0.66 25.37 4.11
C VAL A 344 -1.29 26.69 4.54
N LYS A 345 -1.14 26.99 5.83
CA LYS A 345 -1.57 28.29 6.39
C LYS A 345 -0.57 29.39 6.08
#